data_5c47f118b86367c35d5da3de3aacb23b
#
_entry.id   5c47f118b86367c35d5da3de3aacb23b
#
_cell.length_a   1.000
_cell.length_b   1.000
_cell.length_c   1.000
_cell.angle_alpha   90.00
_cell.angle_beta   90.00
_cell.angle_gamma   90.00
#
_symmetry.space_group_name_H-M   'P 1'
#
loop_
_entity.id
_entity.type
_entity.pdbx_description
1 polymer ?
#
loop_
_entity_poly.entity_id
_entity_poly.type
_entity_poly.pdbx_seq_one_letter_code
_entity_poly.pdbx_strand_id
1 'polypeptide(L)'
;MLLDDAVAHTRTGDVWLFRGRSAADTAIRVATNAPVNHVGMAVVLDDMQPLMWHAELGRSMQDMWTGKHQRGVQLHDLHEAVRTWNDKYDQRAYFRQLQVEITPEMEEGLLRTIATMDGTPFPTATSLAARWVKGRARSQASLETIYCAELVASTYEAMGLLSADRPENWYDPGRFWSGDGLELLQEAELRREIRVIVPPLPGSENDTAEQGERRRRDAARAWWRENGVRVQNERLGERLRAVADPAWVLPEGSTPSMPSLPSMPSRPSLPSVPRPSRLPRMPRRREPTSEPESS
;
A
#
# COMPACT_ATOMS: atom_id res chain seq x y z
N MET A 1 -2.55 -14.13 16.66
CA MET A 1 -1.77 -15.15 15.92
C MET A 1 -0.33 -14.67 15.88
N LEU A 2 0.66 -15.53 16.06
CA LEU A 2 2.07 -15.16 15.87
C LEU A 2 2.37 -14.97 14.38
N LEU A 3 3.44 -14.21 14.06
CA LEU A 3 3.82 -13.92 12.67
C LEU A 3 4.08 -15.21 11.87
N ASP A 4 4.87 -16.13 12.42
CA ASP A 4 5.22 -17.36 11.71
C ASP A 4 3.98 -18.22 11.42
N ASP A 5 3.04 -18.30 12.37
CA ASP A 5 1.76 -18.98 12.17
C ASP A 5 0.92 -18.28 11.09
N ALA A 6 0.89 -16.94 11.11
CA ALA A 6 0.14 -16.17 10.12
C ALA A 6 0.70 -16.37 8.70
N VAL A 7 2.03 -16.34 8.56
CA VAL A 7 2.71 -16.62 7.29
C VAL A 7 2.41 -18.03 6.81
N ALA A 8 2.50 -19.03 7.69
CA ALA A 8 2.23 -20.44 7.34
C ALA A 8 0.78 -20.70 6.89
N HIS A 9 -0.17 -19.87 7.32
CA HIS A 9 -1.59 -19.98 6.95
C HIS A 9 -2.01 -19.04 5.80
N THR A 10 -1.08 -18.23 5.31
CA THR A 10 -1.34 -17.27 4.24
C THR A 10 -1.47 -17.98 2.89
N ARG A 11 -2.44 -17.55 2.09
CA ARG A 11 -2.71 -18.03 0.74
C ARG A 11 -2.79 -16.85 -0.23
N THR A 12 -2.70 -17.14 -1.52
CA THR A 12 -2.90 -16.14 -2.58
C THR A 12 -4.23 -15.43 -2.41
N GLY A 13 -4.22 -14.12 -2.54
CA GLY A 13 -5.39 -13.27 -2.39
C GLY A 13 -5.68 -12.83 -0.95
N ASP A 14 -5.06 -13.42 0.05
CA ASP A 14 -5.22 -12.95 1.43
C ASP A 14 -4.73 -11.51 1.59
N VAL A 15 -5.43 -10.73 2.42
CA VAL A 15 -5.14 -9.30 2.60
C VAL A 15 -4.40 -9.06 3.91
N TRP A 16 -3.33 -8.30 3.84
CA TRP A 16 -2.55 -7.83 4.97
C TRP A 16 -2.73 -6.33 5.15
N LEU A 17 -3.14 -5.93 6.34
CA LEU A 17 -3.51 -4.57 6.68
C LEU A 17 -2.58 -4.03 7.77
N PHE A 18 -2.21 -2.77 7.65
CA PHE A 18 -1.28 -2.17 8.58
C PHE A 18 -1.87 -0.90 9.19
N ARG A 19 -1.61 -0.75 10.50
CA ARG A 19 -2.04 0.40 11.28
C ARG A 19 -0.85 1.03 11.97
N GLY A 20 -0.36 2.11 11.42
CA GLY A 20 0.70 2.91 11.99
C GLY A 20 0.25 3.66 13.25
N ARG A 21 1.22 4.04 14.09
CA ARG A 21 1.01 4.70 15.38
C ARG A 21 1.55 6.12 15.41
N SER A 22 2.27 6.54 14.37
CA SER A 22 2.77 7.91 14.26
C SER A 22 1.64 8.94 14.19
N ALA A 23 1.95 10.20 14.48
CA ALA A 23 0.99 11.29 14.31
C ALA A 23 0.53 11.43 12.84
N ALA A 24 1.44 11.19 11.88
CA ALA A 24 1.13 11.20 10.45
C ALA A 24 0.15 10.09 10.08
N ASP A 25 0.38 8.84 10.53
CA ASP A 25 -0.53 7.72 10.30
C ASP A 25 -1.91 7.98 10.91
N THR A 26 -1.94 8.60 12.09
CA THR A 26 -3.19 8.96 12.76
C THR A 26 -3.95 10.02 11.96
N ALA A 27 -3.27 11.05 11.48
CA ALA A 27 -3.88 12.08 10.64
C ALA A 27 -4.45 11.50 9.33
N ILE A 28 -3.75 10.55 8.70
CA ILE A 28 -4.23 9.85 7.50
C ILE A 28 -5.51 9.08 7.81
N ARG A 29 -5.51 8.26 8.86
CA ARG A 29 -6.68 7.46 9.23
C ARG A 29 -7.90 8.32 9.57
N VAL A 30 -7.70 9.45 10.24
CA VAL A 30 -8.78 10.41 10.51
C VAL A 30 -9.28 11.05 9.21
N ALA A 31 -8.38 11.43 8.29
CA ALA A 31 -8.75 12.05 7.03
C ALA A 31 -9.48 11.10 6.06
N THR A 32 -9.14 9.81 6.10
CA THR A 32 -9.78 8.76 5.28
C THR A 32 -10.91 8.05 5.99
N ASN A 33 -11.13 8.34 7.28
CA ASN A 33 -12.05 7.59 8.16
C ASN A 33 -11.77 6.07 8.13
N ALA A 34 -10.50 5.69 7.98
CA ALA A 34 -10.07 4.30 7.87
C ALA A 34 -9.36 3.83 9.15
N PRO A 35 -9.61 2.60 9.62
CA PRO A 35 -8.92 2.05 10.78
C PRO A 35 -7.45 1.70 10.52
N VAL A 36 -7.05 1.60 9.26
CA VAL A 36 -5.71 1.22 8.77
C VAL A 36 -5.22 2.25 7.74
N ASN A 37 -3.92 2.28 7.51
CA ASN A 37 -3.29 3.24 6.60
C ASN A 37 -2.51 2.59 5.44
N HIS A 38 -2.40 1.27 5.44
CA HIS A 38 -1.77 0.53 4.34
C HIS A 38 -2.40 -0.85 4.18
N VAL A 39 -2.36 -1.35 2.95
CA VAL A 39 -2.82 -2.67 2.56
C VAL A 39 -1.85 -3.30 1.56
N GLY A 40 -1.66 -4.60 1.68
CA GLY A 40 -0.98 -5.43 0.71
C GLY A 40 -1.74 -6.74 0.52
N MET A 41 -1.44 -7.44 -0.54
CA MET A 41 -2.02 -8.74 -0.86
C MET A 41 -0.95 -9.81 -0.85
N ALA A 42 -1.28 -10.97 -0.32
CA ALA A 42 -0.39 -12.12 -0.33
C ALA A 42 -0.40 -12.82 -1.69
N VAL A 43 0.75 -13.26 -2.12
CA VAL A 43 0.98 -14.08 -3.31
C VAL A 43 1.73 -15.33 -2.89
N VAL A 44 1.10 -16.49 -3.03
CA VAL A 44 1.66 -17.79 -2.72
C VAL A 44 1.51 -18.67 -3.96
N LEU A 45 2.62 -19.04 -4.55
CA LEU A 45 2.67 -19.84 -5.78
C LEU A 45 3.29 -21.18 -5.47
N ASP A 46 2.55 -22.25 -5.71
CA ASP A 46 2.96 -23.62 -5.41
C ASP A 46 3.40 -23.78 -3.93
N ASP A 47 4.59 -24.30 -3.72
CA ASP A 47 5.25 -24.49 -2.42
C ASP A 47 6.19 -23.33 -2.01
N MET A 48 6.06 -22.18 -2.67
CA MET A 48 6.91 -21.01 -2.37
C MET A 48 6.48 -20.30 -1.10
N GLN A 49 7.45 -19.61 -0.47
CA GLN A 49 7.15 -18.74 0.65
C GLN A 49 6.22 -17.59 0.21
N PRO A 50 5.28 -17.20 1.08
CA PRO A 50 4.39 -16.10 0.76
C PRO A 50 5.12 -14.80 0.48
N LEU A 51 4.70 -14.11 -0.58
CA LEU A 51 5.15 -12.78 -0.95
C LEU A 51 4.10 -11.74 -0.61
N MET A 52 4.53 -10.52 -0.36
CA MET A 52 3.69 -9.35 -0.17
C MET A 52 3.69 -8.52 -1.46
N TRP A 53 2.55 -8.47 -2.15
CA TRP A 53 2.29 -7.59 -3.28
C TRP A 53 1.71 -6.27 -2.77
N HIS A 54 2.48 -5.20 -2.86
CA HIS A 54 2.07 -3.90 -2.35
C HIS A 54 2.83 -2.74 -3.00
N ALA A 55 2.43 -1.52 -2.69
CA ALA A 55 3.14 -0.32 -3.10
C ALA A 55 3.76 0.37 -1.88
N GLU A 56 5.08 0.60 -1.86
CA GLU A 56 5.81 1.17 -0.73
C GLU A 56 6.69 2.35 -1.13
N LEU A 57 6.74 3.39 -0.28
CA LEU A 57 7.67 4.53 -0.42
C LEU A 57 9.10 4.19 0.04
N GLY A 58 9.26 3.15 0.83
CA GLY A 58 10.55 2.68 1.33
C GLY A 58 11.44 2.10 0.24
N ARG A 59 12.71 1.94 0.60
CA ARG A 59 13.73 1.22 -0.19
C ARG A 59 14.53 0.29 0.71
N SER A 60 13.98 -0.10 1.85
CA SER A 60 14.73 -0.88 2.84
C SER A 60 14.77 -2.36 2.52
N MET A 61 13.77 -2.85 1.81
CA MET A 61 13.67 -4.24 1.40
C MET A 61 14.01 -4.41 -0.06
N GLN A 62 14.36 -5.62 -0.44
CA GLN A 62 14.67 -5.98 -1.81
C GLN A 62 13.41 -6.52 -2.48
N ASP A 63 13.11 -6.01 -3.66
CA ASP A 63 12.08 -6.58 -4.50
C ASP A 63 12.48 -7.99 -4.95
N MET A 64 11.57 -8.93 -4.78
CA MET A 64 11.86 -10.37 -4.94
C MET A 64 11.97 -10.81 -6.40
N TRP A 65 11.37 -10.07 -7.33
CA TRP A 65 11.49 -10.38 -8.76
C TRP A 65 12.72 -9.74 -9.38
N THR A 66 12.89 -8.44 -9.19
CA THR A 66 13.98 -7.70 -9.86
C THR A 66 15.29 -7.71 -9.09
N GLY A 67 15.26 -8.06 -7.82
CA GLY A 67 16.42 -8.00 -6.92
C GLY A 67 16.85 -6.57 -6.57
N LYS A 68 16.03 -5.56 -6.88
CA LYS A 68 16.36 -4.15 -6.68
C LYS A 68 15.74 -3.58 -5.41
N HIS A 69 16.36 -2.56 -4.87
CA HIS A 69 15.78 -1.70 -3.83
C HIS A 69 15.12 -0.49 -4.49
N GLN A 70 13.81 -0.51 -4.63
CA GLN A 70 13.04 0.50 -5.37
C GLN A 70 11.90 1.10 -4.54
N ARG A 71 11.17 2.04 -5.09
CA ARG A 71 9.94 2.62 -4.53
C ARG A 71 8.81 2.37 -5.51
N GLY A 72 7.62 2.25 -5.00
CA GLY A 72 6.43 2.01 -5.81
C GLY A 72 5.92 0.60 -5.62
N VAL A 73 5.39 0.04 -6.69
CA VAL A 73 4.85 -1.32 -6.71
C VAL A 73 5.98 -2.33 -6.70
N GLN A 74 5.90 -3.31 -5.81
CA GLN A 74 6.94 -4.33 -5.65
C GLN A 74 6.44 -5.57 -4.89
N LEU A 75 7.20 -6.65 -5.06
CA LEU A 75 7.04 -7.89 -4.32
C LEU A 75 8.11 -8.01 -3.25
N HIS A 76 7.71 -8.17 -2.01
CA HIS A 76 8.65 -8.47 -0.91
C HIS A 76 8.40 -9.86 -0.33
N ASP A 77 9.39 -10.45 0.31
CA ASP A 77 9.15 -11.55 1.23
C ASP A 77 8.15 -11.10 2.31
N LEU A 78 7.07 -11.86 2.49
CA LEU A 78 5.96 -11.43 3.35
C LEU A 78 6.39 -11.37 4.81
N HIS A 79 7.16 -12.36 5.29
CA HIS A 79 7.65 -12.37 6.66
C HIS A 79 8.57 -11.16 6.94
N GLU A 80 9.52 -10.87 6.03
CA GLU A 80 10.41 -9.71 6.14
C GLU A 80 9.62 -8.40 6.09
N ALA A 81 8.64 -8.29 5.20
CA ALA A 81 7.81 -7.09 5.06
C ALA A 81 7.06 -6.79 6.35
N VAL A 82 6.34 -7.77 6.91
CA VAL A 82 5.57 -7.58 8.15
C VAL A 82 6.48 -7.24 9.33
N ARG A 83 7.62 -7.93 9.46
CA ARG A 83 8.61 -7.65 10.50
C ARG A 83 9.21 -6.26 10.38
N THR A 84 9.63 -5.87 9.17
CA THR A 84 10.20 -4.54 8.93
C THR A 84 9.20 -3.44 9.24
N TRP A 85 7.95 -3.60 8.85
CA TRP A 85 6.91 -2.61 9.11
C TRP A 85 6.55 -2.52 10.59
N ASN A 86 6.57 -3.63 11.33
CA ASN A 86 6.40 -3.62 12.77
C ASN A 86 7.59 -2.97 13.50
N ASP A 87 8.82 -3.45 13.24
CA ASP A 87 9.99 -3.10 14.03
C ASP A 87 10.57 -1.73 13.68
N LYS A 88 10.45 -1.31 12.41
CA LYS A 88 11.04 -0.05 11.91
C LYS A 88 10.04 1.10 11.88
N TYR A 89 8.80 0.81 11.51
CA TYR A 89 7.77 1.83 11.30
C TYR A 89 6.66 1.80 12.36
N ASP A 90 6.81 1.00 13.42
CA ASP A 90 5.84 0.84 14.53
C ASP A 90 4.41 0.57 14.03
N GLN A 91 4.28 -0.27 12.98
CA GLN A 91 3.00 -0.61 12.42
C GLN A 91 2.47 -1.94 12.96
N ARG A 92 1.22 -1.96 13.37
CA ARG A 92 0.52 -3.19 13.74
C ARG A 92 -0.01 -3.85 12.48
N ALA A 93 0.24 -5.16 12.35
CA ALA A 93 -0.24 -5.97 11.24
C ALA A 93 -1.54 -6.69 11.59
N TYR A 94 -2.39 -6.81 10.61
CA TYR A 94 -3.63 -7.59 10.65
C TYR A 94 -3.74 -8.41 9.36
N PHE A 95 -4.29 -9.58 9.48
CA PHE A 95 -4.41 -10.56 8.43
C PHE A 95 -5.88 -10.90 8.21
N ARG A 96 -6.34 -10.89 6.96
CA ARG A 96 -7.68 -11.32 6.55
C ARG A 96 -7.58 -12.39 5.50
N GLN A 97 -8.20 -13.52 5.74
CA GLN A 97 -8.22 -14.63 4.80
C GLN A 97 -9.32 -14.45 3.75
N LEU A 98 -8.96 -14.66 2.51
CA LEU A 98 -9.88 -14.76 1.39
C LEU A 98 -10.50 -16.17 1.37
N GLN A 99 -11.82 -16.23 1.32
CA GLN A 99 -12.58 -17.47 1.22
C GLN A 99 -13.05 -17.63 -0.20
N VAL A 100 -12.20 -18.22 -1.02
CA VAL A 100 -12.49 -18.68 -2.38
C VAL A 100 -11.36 -19.64 -2.77
N GLU A 101 -11.65 -20.57 -3.65
CA GLU A 101 -10.62 -21.38 -4.30
C GLU A 101 -10.01 -20.56 -5.45
N ILE A 102 -8.69 -20.38 -5.41
CA ILE A 102 -7.99 -19.64 -6.48
C ILE A 102 -7.87 -20.55 -7.68
N THR A 103 -8.53 -20.16 -8.77
CA THR A 103 -8.48 -20.89 -10.04
C THR A 103 -7.22 -20.53 -10.82
N PRO A 104 -6.82 -21.36 -11.81
CA PRO A 104 -5.71 -21.02 -12.71
C PRO A 104 -5.89 -19.67 -13.42
N GLU A 105 -7.12 -19.31 -13.79
CA GLU A 105 -7.45 -18.05 -14.45
C GLU A 105 -7.26 -16.85 -13.51
N MET A 106 -7.64 -16.99 -12.23
CA MET A 106 -7.40 -16.00 -11.21
C MET A 106 -5.90 -15.80 -10.98
N GLU A 107 -5.14 -16.89 -10.88
CA GLU A 107 -3.70 -16.84 -10.71
C GLU A 107 -3.03 -16.20 -11.93
N GLU A 108 -3.48 -16.49 -13.14
CA GLU A 108 -2.98 -15.87 -14.35
C GLU A 108 -3.25 -14.36 -14.38
N GLY A 109 -4.44 -13.92 -13.99
CA GLY A 109 -4.80 -12.51 -13.86
C GLY A 109 -3.88 -11.79 -12.86
N LEU A 110 -3.62 -12.42 -11.70
CA LEU A 110 -2.65 -11.94 -10.71
C LEU A 110 -1.25 -11.81 -11.29
N LEU A 111 -0.72 -12.87 -11.90
CA LEU A 111 0.65 -12.88 -12.44
C LEU A 111 0.86 -11.85 -13.54
N ARG A 112 -0.15 -11.65 -14.40
CA ARG A 112 -0.11 -10.59 -15.42
C ARG A 112 -0.09 -9.20 -14.80
N THR A 113 -0.89 -8.98 -13.75
CA THR A 113 -0.88 -7.70 -13.03
C THR A 113 0.48 -7.43 -12.42
N ILE A 114 1.09 -8.43 -11.78
CA ILE A 114 2.46 -8.33 -11.25
C ILE A 114 3.45 -8.02 -12.39
N ALA A 115 3.45 -8.81 -13.47
CA ALA A 115 4.38 -8.64 -14.58
C ALA A 115 4.27 -7.25 -15.26
N THR A 116 3.09 -6.64 -15.22
CA THR A 116 2.82 -5.34 -15.82
C THR A 116 3.15 -4.18 -14.88
N MET A 117 2.86 -4.34 -13.59
CA MET A 117 2.89 -3.22 -12.63
C MET A 117 4.13 -3.21 -11.73
N ASP A 118 4.84 -4.33 -11.60
CA ASP A 118 6.05 -4.35 -10.77
C ASP A 118 7.07 -3.31 -11.23
N GLY A 119 7.70 -2.63 -10.27
CA GLY A 119 8.60 -1.53 -10.53
C GLY A 119 7.94 -0.22 -10.95
N THR A 120 6.61 -0.18 -11.07
CA THR A 120 5.90 1.07 -11.36
C THR A 120 6.11 2.07 -10.23
N PRO A 121 6.71 3.25 -10.50
CA PRO A 121 6.96 4.23 -9.48
C PRO A 121 5.66 4.88 -9.01
N PHE A 122 5.65 5.43 -7.80
CA PHE A 122 4.55 6.28 -7.36
C PHE A 122 4.30 7.39 -8.39
N PRO A 123 3.03 7.68 -8.68
CA PRO A 123 2.69 8.83 -9.50
C PRO A 123 3.35 10.09 -8.95
N THR A 124 3.88 10.96 -9.82
CA THR A 124 4.49 12.22 -9.38
C THR A 124 3.44 13.13 -8.73
N ALA A 125 3.87 13.99 -7.81
CA ALA A 125 2.96 14.95 -7.15
C ALA A 125 2.19 15.82 -8.17
N THR A 126 2.76 16.08 -9.35
CA THR A 126 2.11 16.83 -10.44
C THR A 126 1.03 16.01 -11.15
N SER A 127 1.24 14.72 -11.41
CA SER A 127 0.22 13.85 -12.00
C SER A 127 -0.91 13.56 -11.02
N LEU A 128 -0.59 13.51 -9.74
CA LEU A 128 -1.55 13.35 -8.66
C LEU A 128 -2.32 14.65 -8.37
N ALA A 129 -1.68 15.82 -8.44
CA ALA A 129 -2.38 17.10 -8.32
C ALA A 129 -3.45 17.27 -9.42
N ALA A 130 -3.20 16.78 -10.63
CA ALA A 130 -4.21 16.76 -11.70
C ALA A 130 -5.38 15.82 -11.40
N ARG A 131 -5.14 14.67 -10.79
CA ARG A 131 -6.17 13.72 -10.28
C ARG A 131 -6.83 14.22 -8.98
N TRP A 132 -6.15 15.07 -8.20
CA TRP A 132 -6.45 15.47 -6.83
C TRP A 132 -7.00 16.87 -6.60
N VAL A 133 -7.30 17.62 -7.65
CA VAL A 133 -8.07 18.90 -7.55
C VAL A 133 -9.39 18.73 -6.78
N LYS A 134 -9.79 17.52 -6.44
CA LYS A 134 -10.94 17.20 -5.57
C LYS A 134 -10.63 17.05 -4.06
N GLY A 135 -9.49 17.46 -3.57
CA GLY A 135 -9.38 17.88 -2.17
C GLY A 135 -8.97 16.84 -1.12
N ARG A 136 -8.49 15.64 -1.43
CA ARG A 136 -8.29 14.58 -0.41
C ARG A 136 -6.87 14.26 0.05
N ALA A 137 -5.80 14.52 -0.67
CA ALA A 137 -4.45 14.26 -0.16
C ALA A 137 -3.57 15.51 -0.12
N ARG A 138 -3.03 15.74 1.06
CA ARG A 138 -2.12 16.86 1.32
C ARG A 138 -0.68 16.43 1.63
N SER A 139 -0.38 15.12 1.65
CA SER A 139 0.94 14.60 2.00
C SER A 139 1.35 13.40 1.14
N GLN A 140 2.65 13.15 1.03
CA GLN A 140 3.22 12.00 0.32
C GLN A 140 2.74 10.66 0.92
N ALA A 141 2.60 10.59 2.24
CA ALA A 141 2.08 9.41 2.93
C ALA A 141 0.61 9.11 2.60
N SER A 142 -0.22 10.15 2.35
CA SER A 142 -1.61 9.95 1.89
C SER A 142 -1.68 9.35 0.48
N LEU A 143 -0.67 9.60 -0.35
CA LEU A 143 -0.57 9.05 -1.71
C LEU A 143 -0.23 7.56 -1.67
N GLU A 144 0.69 7.14 -0.79
CA GLU A 144 1.01 5.74 -0.57
C GLU A 144 -0.24 4.95 -0.15
N THR A 145 -0.99 5.51 0.81
CA THR A 145 -2.20 4.89 1.35
C THR A 145 -3.25 4.59 0.28
N ILE A 146 -3.44 5.49 -0.67
CA ILE A 146 -4.41 5.29 -1.75
C ILE A 146 -3.85 4.33 -2.78
N TYR A 147 -2.61 4.51 -3.19
CA TYR A 147 -2.00 3.74 -4.25
C TYR A 147 -1.85 2.25 -3.89
N CYS A 148 -1.58 1.91 -2.62
CA CYS A 148 -1.55 0.52 -2.20
C CYS A 148 -2.93 -0.15 -2.27
N ALA A 149 -4.01 0.58 -1.99
CA ALA A 149 -5.36 0.07 -2.08
C ALA A 149 -5.84 -0.04 -3.55
N GLU A 150 -5.50 0.94 -4.39
CA GLU A 150 -5.73 0.89 -5.83
C GLU A 150 -5.05 -0.35 -6.44
N LEU A 151 -3.81 -0.64 -6.06
CA LEU A 151 -3.07 -1.81 -6.53
C LEU A 151 -3.77 -3.13 -6.17
N VAL A 152 -4.18 -3.29 -4.91
CA VAL A 152 -4.88 -4.51 -4.46
C VAL A 152 -6.23 -4.63 -5.18
N ALA A 153 -6.97 -3.52 -5.33
CA ALA A 153 -8.24 -3.51 -6.05
C ALA A 153 -8.07 -3.92 -7.52
N SER A 154 -7.14 -3.29 -8.26
CA SER A 154 -6.85 -3.64 -9.66
C SER A 154 -6.42 -5.10 -9.81
N THR A 155 -5.68 -5.63 -8.82
CA THR A 155 -5.30 -7.04 -8.82
C THR A 155 -6.52 -7.94 -8.62
N TYR A 156 -7.41 -7.59 -7.68
CA TYR A 156 -8.66 -8.32 -7.46
C TYR A 156 -9.60 -8.24 -8.67
N GLU A 157 -9.64 -7.11 -9.38
CA GLU A 157 -10.38 -6.98 -10.64
C GLU A 157 -9.80 -7.90 -11.72
N ALA A 158 -8.48 -7.94 -11.87
CA ALA A 158 -7.80 -8.84 -12.82
C ALA A 158 -8.00 -10.32 -12.48
N MET A 159 -8.18 -10.66 -11.21
CA MET A 159 -8.56 -12.00 -10.74
C MET A 159 -10.07 -12.27 -10.88
N GLY A 160 -10.89 -11.30 -11.31
CA GLY A 160 -12.34 -11.43 -11.38
C GLY A 160 -13.05 -11.47 -10.02
N LEU A 161 -12.38 -11.00 -8.97
CA LEU A 161 -12.91 -10.94 -7.59
C LEU A 161 -13.58 -9.62 -7.27
N LEU A 162 -13.31 -8.55 -8.02
CA LEU A 162 -13.96 -7.25 -7.92
C LEU A 162 -14.58 -6.85 -9.25
N SER A 163 -15.68 -6.09 -9.18
CA SER A 163 -16.28 -5.47 -10.35
C SER A 163 -15.50 -4.22 -10.77
N ALA A 164 -15.28 -4.07 -12.08
CA ALA A 164 -14.70 -2.86 -12.66
C ALA A 164 -15.66 -1.66 -12.73
N ASP A 165 -16.85 -1.75 -12.10
CA ASP A 165 -17.86 -0.68 -12.12
C ASP A 165 -17.44 0.56 -11.32
N ARG A 166 -16.44 0.44 -10.46
CA ARG A 166 -15.93 1.53 -9.65
C ARG A 166 -14.56 1.95 -10.12
N PRO A 167 -14.26 3.26 -10.15
CA PRO A 167 -12.91 3.72 -10.49
C PRO A 167 -11.93 3.26 -9.40
N GLU A 168 -10.73 2.85 -9.81
CA GLU A 168 -9.67 2.35 -8.90
C GLU A 168 -9.42 3.28 -7.71
N ASN A 169 -9.45 4.59 -7.90
CA ASN A 169 -9.27 5.60 -6.86
C ASN A 169 -10.44 5.72 -5.86
N TRP A 170 -11.45 4.86 -5.96
CA TRP A 170 -12.51 4.73 -4.97
C TRP A 170 -12.06 3.89 -3.77
N TYR A 171 -11.06 3.04 -3.97
CA TYR A 171 -10.55 2.16 -2.94
C TYR A 171 -9.52 2.87 -2.06
N ASP A 172 -9.67 2.71 -0.75
CA ASP A 172 -8.70 3.04 0.27
C ASP A 172 -8.48 1.83 1.18
N PRO A 173 -7.43 1.78 2.02
CA PRO A 173 -7.17 0.62 2.87
C PRO A 173 -8.30 0.25 3.81
N GLY A 174 -9.15 1.22 4.20
CA GLY A 174 -10.33 0.99 5.02
C GLY A 174 -11.36 0.11 4.35
N ARG A 175 -11.45 0.14 3.01
CA ARG A 175 -12.36 -0.72 2.25
C ARG A 175 -12.04 -2.21 2.43
N PHE A 176 -10.79 -2.52 2.69
CA PHE A 176 -10.34 -3.88 2.97
C PHE A 176 -10.44 -4.27 4.44
N TRP A 177 -10.90 -3.37 5.33
CA TRP A 177 -11.19 -3.66 6.73
C TRP A 177 -12.60 -4.25 6.88
N SER A 178 -12.81 -5.16 7.87
CA SER A 178 -14.14 -5.72 8.11
C SER A 178 -15.11 -4.64 8.57
N GLY A 179 -16.34 -4.72 8.07
CA GLY A 179 -17.38 -3.74 8.38
C GLY A 179 -17.54 -2.61 7.37
N ASP A 180 -16.66 -2.48 6.39
CA ASP A 180 -16.80 -1.49 5.32
C ASP A 180 -17.57 -2.01 4.09
N GLY A 181 -18.01 -3.28 4.14
CA GLY A 181 -18.92 -3.85 3.15
C GLY A 181 -18.32 -4.00 1.77
N LEU A 182 -17.04 -4.40 1.65
CA LEU A 182 -16.45 -4.73 0.37
C LEU A 182 -17.13 -5.99 -0.20
N GLU A 183 -17.90 -5.80 -1.26
CA GLU A 183 -18.57 -6.91 -1.97
C GLU A 183 -17.60 -7.50 -2.98
N LEU A 184 -17.32 -8.80 -2.84
CA LEU A 184 -16.53 -9.56 -3.77
C LEU A 184 -17.45 -10.38 -4.69
N LEU A 185 -16.96 -10.67 -5.90
CA LEU A 185 -17.60 -11.53 -6.86
C LEU A 185 -17.29 -13.01 -6.57
N GLN A 186 -17.93 -13.93 -7.31
CA GLN A 186 -17.69 -15.38 -7.26
C GLN A 186 -17.90 -15.98 -5.86
N GLU A 187 -18.85 -15.44 -5.10
CA GLU A 187 -19.13 -15.86 -3.72
C GLU A 187 -17.91 -15.75 -2.78
N ALA A 188 -16.90 -14.99 -3.19
CA ALA A 188 -15.71 -14.78 -2.39
C ALA A 188 -16.01 -13.87 -1.19
N GLU A 189 -15.35 -14.13 -0.08
CA GLU A 189 -15.51 -13.35 1.14
C GLU A 189 -14.15 -13.15 1.83
N LEU A 190 -13.89 -11.94 2.32
CA LEU A 190 -12.79 -11.68 3.24
C LEU A 190 -13.25 -11.89 4.68
N ARG A 191 -12.65 -12.85 5.38
CA ARG A 191 -12.92 -13.07 6.82
C ARG A 191 -12.54 -11.84 7.64
N ARG A 192 -12.95 -11.84 8.91
CA ARG A 192 -12.54 -10.80 9.86
C ARG A 192 -11.03 -10.77 10.02
N GLU A 193 -10.51 -9.60 10.30
CA GLU A 193 -9.10 -9.38 10.56
C GLU A 193 -8.62 -10.08 11.84
N ILE A 194 -7.50 -10.75 11.73
CA ILE A 194 -6.78 -11.38 12.85
C ILE A 194 -5.56 -10.52 13.13
N ARG A 195 -5.41 -10.04 14.35
CA ARG A 195 -4.21 -9.31 14.75
C ARG A 195 -2.98 -10.24 14.72
N VAL A 196 -1.95 -9.82 14.01
CA VAL A 196 -0.65 -10.50 13.97
C VAL A 196 0.27 -9.91 15.04
N ILE A 197 0.91 -10.77 15.78
CA ILE A 197 1.89 -10.41 16.82
C ILE A 197 3.27 -10.75 16.27
N VAL A 198 4.11 -9.75 16.14
CA VAL A 198 5.52 -9.89 15.73
C VAL A 198 6.36 -9.96 17.01
N PRO A 199 6.95 -11.12 17.35
CA PRO A 199 7.82 -11.19 18.51
C PRO A 199 9.09 -10.34 18.30
N PRO A 200 9.62 -9.68 19.35
CA PRO A 200 10.88 -8.97 19.24
C PRO A 200 12.01 -9.93 18.86
N LEU A 201 12.98 -9.44 18.11
CA LEU A 201 14.17 -10.24 17.80
C LEU A 201 15.00 -10.46 19.10
N PRO A 202 15.54 -11.66 19.32
CA PRO A 202 16.33 -11.94 20.52
C PRO A 202 17.44 -10.92 20.74
N GLY A 203 17.51 -10.38 21.95
CA GLY A 203 18.54 -9.40 22.35
C GLY A 203 18.37 -8.01 21.73
N SER A 204 17.18 -7.65 21.25
CA SER A 204 16.91 -6.34 20.60
C SER A 204 16.49 -5.25 21.58
N GLU A 205 16.30 -5.54 22.86
CA GLU A 205 15.66 -4.63 23.83
C GLU A 205 16.43 -3.33 24.05
N ASN A 206 17.75 -3.35 23.82
CA ASN A 206 18.63 -2.18 24.00
C ASN A 206 19.34 -1.77 22.71
N ASP A 207 18.90 -2.24 21.56
CA ASP A 207 19.54 -1.90 20.29
C ASP A 207 19.41 -0.41 19.97
N THR A 208 20.50 0.20 19.51
CA THR A 208 20.42 1.47 18.78
C THR A 208 19.70 1.26 17.44
N ALA A 209 19.27 2.34 16.79
CA ALA A 209 18.61 2.26 15.48
C ALA A 209 19.47 1.51 14.44
N GLU A 210 20.79 1.71 14.45
CA GLU A 210 21.72 1.03 13.53
C GLU A 210 21.87 -0.46 13.88
N GLN A 211 21.99 -0.80 15.17
CA GLN A 211 22.05 -2.19 15.63
C GLN A 211 20.76 -2.93 15.31
N GLY A 212 19.61 -2.29 15.52
CA GLY A 212 18.31 -2.85 15.17
C GLY A 212 18.17 -3.10 13.66
N GLU A 213 18.64 -2.19 12.82
CA GLU A 213 18.63 -2.36 11.35
C GLU A 213 19.55 -3.52 10.93
N ARG A 214 20.73 -3.62 11.51
CA ARG A 214 21.65 -4.73 11.24
C ARG A 214 21.02 -6.08 11.66
N ARG A 215 20.45 -6.14 12.86
CA ARG A 215 19.79 -7.36 13.37
C ARG A 215 18.64 -7.80 12.48
N ARG A 216 17.80 -6.88 12.02
CA ARG A 216 16.72 -7.20 11.06
C ARG A 216 17.26 -7.80 9.77
N ARG A 217 18.30 -7.20 9.18
CA ARG A 217 18.93 -7.72 7.96
C ARG A 217 19.54 -9.12 8.17
N ASP A 218 20.17 -9.35 9.31
CA ASP A 218 20.73 -10.66 9.61
C ASP A 218 19.63 -11.71 9.83
N ALA A 219 18.53 -11.34 10.49
CA ALA A 219 17.35 -12.19 10.64
C ALA A 219 16.68 -12.51 9.30
N ALA A 220 16.50 -11.52 8.43
CA ALA A 220 15.95 -11.74 7.09
C ALA A 220 16.84 -12.68 6.25
N ARG A 221 18.17 -12.51 6.30
CA ARG A 221 19.12 -13.42 5.62
C ARG A 221 19.08 -14.84 6.17
N ALA A 222 18.89 -15.00 7.48
CA ALA A 222 18.74 -16.32 8.09
C ALA A 222 17.45 -16.97 7.62
N TRP A 223 16.33 -16.24 7.68
CA TRP A 223 15.03 -16.66 7.18
C TRP A 223 15.08 -17.09 5.72
N TRP A 224 15.69 -16.29 4.84
CA TRP A 224 15.81 -16.61 3.41
C TRP A 224 16.61 -17.90 3.17
N ARG A 225 17.67 -18.12 3.94
CA ARG A 225 18.47 -19.36 3.84
C ARG A 225 17.70 -20.59 4.29
N GLU A 226 17.01 -20.47 5.43
CA GLU A 226 16.25 -21.56 6.03
C GLU A 226 15.04 -21.97 5.17
N ASN A 227 14.41 -21.00 4.52
CA ASN A 227 13.21 -21.22 3.73
C ASN A 227 13.45 -21.26 2.20
N GLY A 228 14.69 -21.32 1.76
CA GLY A 228 15.04 -21.50 0.35
C GLY A 228 14.59 -20.35 -0.58
N VAL A 229 14.34 -19.15 -0.06
CA VAL A 229 13.74 -18.01 -0.77
C VAL A 229 14.47 -17.67 -2.07
N ARG A 230 15.81 -17.82 -2.11
CA ARG A 230 16.60 -17.53 -3.32
C ARG A 230 16.24 -18.43 -4.51
N VAL A 231 16.03 -19.73 -4.28
CA VAL A 231 15.64 -20.68 -5.33
C VAL A 231 14.23 -20.38 -5.83
N GLN A 232 13.36 -19.96 -4.92
CA GLN A 232 11.98 -19.59 -5.24
C GLN A 232 11.91 -18.36 -6.15
N ASN A 233 12.78 -17.38 -5.97
CA ASN A 233 12.84 -16.19 -6.82
C ASN A 233 13.18 -16.50 -8.28
N GLU A 234 13.99 -17.50 -8.53
CA GLU A 234 14.29 -17.94 -9.89
C GLU A 234 13.04 -18.52 -10.56
N ARG A 235 12.29 -19.37 -9.85
CA ARG A 235 11.00 -19.93 -10.31
C ARG A 235 9.95 -18.84 -10.53
N LEU A 236 9.81 -17.90 -9.58
CA LEU A 236 8.93 -16.76 -9.73
C LEU A 236 9.25 -15.96 -10.99
N GLY A 237 10.54 -15.64 -11.20
CA GLY A 237 10.99 -14.92 -12.38
C GLY A 237 10.71 -15.65 -13.70
N GLU A 238 10.74 -16.98 -13.72
CA GLU A 238 10.35 -17.79 -14.87
C GLU A 238 8.84 -17.68 -15.15
N ARG A 239 8.00 -17.82 -14.11
CA ARG A 239 6.54 -17.71 -14.24
C ARG A 239 6.11 -16.32 -14.70
N LEU A 240 6.67 -15.26 -14.12
CA LEU A 240 6.33 -13.88 -14.51
C LEU A 240 6.80 -13.57 -15.95
N ARG A 241 7.95 -14.08 -16.36
CA ARG A 241 8.41 -13.94 -17.75
C ARG A 241 7.53 -14.68 -18.74
N ALA A 242 7.03 -15.86 -18.37
CA ALA A 242 6.15 -16.65 -19.23
C ALA A 242 4.82 -15.91 -19.52
N VAL A 243 4.23 -15.23 -18.54
CA VAL A 243 3.00 -14.44 -18.73
C VAL A 243 3.26 -13.07 -19.36
N ALA A 244 4.48 -12.56 -19.29
CA ALA A 244 4.88 -11.28 -19.90
C ALA A 244 5.32 -11.44 -21.37
N ASP A 245 5.44 -12.64 -21.90
CA ASP A 245 5.86 -12.87 -23.28
C ASP A 245 4.87 -12.25 -24.28
N PRO A 246 5.31 -11.32 -25.17
CA PRO A 246 4.46 -10.67 -26.15
C PRO A 246 3.89 -11.64 -27.21
N ALA A 247 4.39 -12.87 -27.33
CA ALA A 247 3.75 -13.92 -28.14
C ALA A 247 2.37 -14.33 -27.60
N TRP A 248 2.07 -13.94 -26.37
CA TRP A 248 0.76 -14.04 -25.75
C TRP A 248 -0.12 -12.89 -26.21
N VAL A 249 -0.79 -13.05 -27.34
CA VAL A 249 -1.78 -12.10 -27.85
C VAL A 249 -2.96 -12.11 -26.89
N LEU A 250 -3.18 -10.99 -26.21
CA LEU A 250 -4.45 -10.73 -25.52
C LEU A 250 -5.58 -11.00 -26.52
N PRO A 251 -6.67 -11.72 -26.14
CA PRO A 251 -7.87 -11.76 -26.95
C PRO A 251 -8.26 -10.33 -27.31
N GLU A 252 -8.49 -10.06 -28.60
CA GLU A 252 -8.89 -8.75 -29.06
C GLU A 252 -10.10 -8.28 -28.25
N GLY A 253 -9.93 -7.21 -27.46
CA GLY A 253 -10.96 -6.66 -26.58
C GLY A 253 -10.56 -6.57 -25.09
N SER A 254 -9.44 -7.16 -24.66
CA SER A 254 -8.99 -7.20 -23.26
C SER A 254 -7.74 -6.33 -22.98
N THR A 255 -7.52 -5.26 -23.72
CA THR A 255 -6.57 -4.27 -23.25
C THR A 255 -7.17 -3.61 -22.01
N PRO A 256 -6.48 -3.59 -20.86
CA PRO A 256 -6.81 -2.61 -19.85
C PRO A 256 -6.48 -1.26 -20.48
N SER A 257 -7.47 -0.66 -21.11
CA SER A 257 -7.39 0.73 -21.53
C SER A 257 -7.13 1.50 -20.24
N MET A 258 -5.94 2.06 -20.09
CA MET A 258 -5.83 3.25 -19.27
C MET A 258 -7.02 4.11 -19.69
N PRO A 259 -7.98 4.41 -18.82
CA PRO A 259 -9.16 5.13 -19.22
C PRO A 259 -8.70 6.44 -19.85
N SER A 260 -8.98 6.61 -21.14
CA SER A 260 -8.77 7.87 -21.84
C SER A 260 -9.49 8.92 -21.00
N LEU A 261 -8.75 9.91 -20.54
CA LEU A 261 -9.27 11.04 -19.78
C LEU A 261 -10.56 11.53 -20.47
N PRO A 262 -11.70 11.57 -19.79
CA PRO A 262 -12.89 12.18 -20.36
C PRO A 262 -12.51 13.61 -20.73
N SER A 263 -12.76 13.99 -21.98
CA SER A 263 -12.60 15.36 -22.46
C SER A 263 -13.33 16.29 -21.50
N MET A 264 -12.56 17.18 -20.85
CA MET A 264 -13.15 18.16 -19.91
C MET A 264 -14.25 18.93 -20.62
N PRO A 265 -15.45 19.04 -20.04
CA PRO A 265 -16.42 20.00 -20.50
C PRO A 265 -15.80 21.40 -20.33
N SER A 266 -15.93 22.22 -21.38
CA SER A 266 -15.48 23.62 -21.41
C SER A 266 -15.95 24.35 -20.14
N ARG A 267 -15.01 24.97 -19.44
CA ARG A 267 -15.24 25.74 -18.20
C ARG A 267 -16.42 26.70 -18.39
N PRO A 268 -17.44 26.65 -17.55
CA PRO A 268 -18.36 27.78 -17.43
C PRO A 268 -17.56 28.96 -16.87
N SER A 269 -17.70 30.11 -17.50
CA SER A 269 -17.13 31.39 -17.05
C SER A 269 -17.64 31.67 -15.64
N LEU A 270 -16.74 31.73 -14.67
CA LEU A 270 -17.07 32.13 -13.30
C LEU A 270 -17.52 33.61 -13.31
N PRO A 271 -18.61 33.94 -12.64
CA PRO A 271 -18.98 35.32 -12.42
C PRO A 271 -17.89 36.05 -11.61
N SER A 272 -17.55 37.26 -12.01
CA SER A 272 -16.55 38.08 -11.33
C SER A 272 -16.97 38.35 -9.89
N VAL A 273 -16.17 37.86 -8.94
CA VAL A 273 -16.34 38.16 -7.51
C VAL A 273 -15.94 39.62 -7.27
N PRO A 274 -16.80 40.47 -6.70
CA PRO A 274 -16.44 41.85 -6.35
C PRO A 274 -15.34 41.84 -5.30
N ARG A 275 -14.31 42.69 -5.49
CA ARG A 275 -13.22 42.86 -4.52
C ARG A 275 -13.78 43.35 -3.18
N PRO A 276 -13.41 42.73 -2.03
CA PRO A 276 -13.80 43.25 -0.75
C PRO A 276 -13.19 44.65 -0.52
N SER A 277 -14.01 45.60 -0.13
CA SER A 277 -13.60 46.92 0.32
C SER A 277 -12.64 46.82 1.51
N ARG A 278 -11.64 47.71 1.51
CA ARG A 278 -10.56 47.77 2.51
C ARG A 278 -11.10 47.65 3.96
N LEU A 279 -10.59 46.69 4.71
CA LEU A 279 -10.81 46.62 6.15
C LEU A 279 -10.22 47.87 6.86
N PRO A 280 -10.89 48.42 7.88
CA PRO A 280 -10.38 49.54 8.66
C PRO A 280 -9.13 49.11 9.46
N ARG A 281 -8.12 49.98 9.51
CA ARG A 281 -6.88 49.76 10.26
C ARG A 281 -7.22 49.71 11.76
N MET A 282 -6.81 48.60 12.43
CA MET A 282 -6.83 48.54 13.88
C MET A 282 -5.83 49.53 14.48
N PRO A 283 -6.18 50.20 15.64
CA PRO A 283 -5.27 51.10 16.33
C PRO A 283 -4.10 50.32 16.95
N ARG A 284 -2.89 50.88 16.85
CA ARG A 284 -1.68 50.32 17.47
C ARG A 284 -1.87 50.27 18.99
N ARG A 285 -1.60 49.13 19.60
CA ARG A 285 -1.42 49.01 21.06
C ARG A 285 -0.25 49.89 21.51
N ARG A 286 -0.49 50.75 22.52
CA ARG A 286 0.57 51.49 23.22
C ARG A 286 1.37 50.50 24.09
N GLU A 287 2.69 50.59 23.99
CA GLU A 287 3.61 49.92 24.92
C GLU A 287 3.52 50.56 26.31
N PRO A 288 3.63 49.79 27.40
CA PRO A 288 3.69 50.34 28.71
C PRO A 288 5.09 50.98 28.95
N THR A 289 5.10 52.23 29.36
CA THR A 289 6.28 52.94 29.82
C THR A 289 6.76 52.32 31.15
N SER A 290 8.04 51.94 31.17
CA SER A 290 8.73 51.54 32.38
C SER A 290 9.04 52.79 33.22
N GLU A 291 8.52 52.84 34.45
CA GLU A 291 8.95 53.76 35.50
C GLU A 291 10.27 53.26 36.12
N PRO A 292 11.19 54.15 36.51
CA PRO A 292 12.41 53.75 37.20
C PRO A 292 12.16 53.67 38.72
N GLU A 293 12.56 52.56 39.34
CA GLU A 293 12.67 52.43 40.79
C GLU A 293 13.82 53.36 41.28
N SER A 294 13.46 54.19 42.25
CA SER A 294 14.40 54.99 43.06
C SER A 294 14.35 54.53 44.53
N SER A 295 15.54 54.22 45.05
CA SER A 295 16.00 54.16 46.47
C SER A 295 15.69 52.89 47.23
#